data_0e49489910831bb0d7764233c85e1fd5
#
_entry.id   0e49489910831bb0d7764233c85e1fd5
#
_cell.length_a   1.000
_cell.length_b   1.000
_cell.length_c   1.000
_cell.angle_alpha   90.00
_cell.angle_beta   90.00
_cell.angle_gamma   90.00
#
_symmetry.space_group_name_H-M   'P 1'
#
loop_
_entity.id
_entity.type
_entity.pdbx_description
1 polymer ?
#
loop_
_entity_poly.entity_id
_entity_poly.type
_entity_poly.pdbx_seq_one_letter_code
_entity_poly.pdbx_strand_id
1 'polypeptide(L)'
;MMIVGVGEKEDVQATLRELAAVLPHPTATLQSVQICKRDGVRLGDPSAGAQERSDRTRMRLSVFAAENVRHERGTLHGALVRRLREGGAAGASTLRGQWGYDGPGPPAGERIAALGRHAPMITLVIDTPAQAARWFAILDEVTGEHGLITSELLSAVP
;
A
#
# COMPACT_ATOMS: atom_id res chain seq x y z
N MET A 1 4.80 -2.10 18.11
CA MET A 1 5.32 -2.42 16.75
C MET A 1 4.12 -2.87 15.91
N MET A 2 4.00 -2.41 14.68
CA MET A 2 2.97 -2.85 13.74
C MET A 2 3.66 -3.55 12.56
N ILE A 3 3.14 -4.71 12.17
CA ILE A 3 3.59 -5.46 10.99
C ILE A 3 2.45 -5.43 9.97
N VAL A 4 2.74 -5.06 8.74
CA VAL A 4 1.80 -5.05 7.62
C VAL A 4 2.34 -5.99 6.55
N GLY A 5 1.53 -6.92 6.07
CA GLY A 5 1.86 -7.82 4.97
C GLY A 5 0.70 -7.94 3.99
N VAL A 6 1.01 -8.10 2.71
CA VAL A 6 0.06 -8.36 1.63
C VAL A 6 0.56 -9.57 0.86
N GLY A 7 -0.31 -10.54 0.65
CA GLY A 7 0.03 -11.78 -0.05
C GLY A 7 -1.20 -12.63 -0.34
N GLU A 8 -0.97 -13.80 -0.87
CA GLU A 8 -2.01 -14.79 -1.07
C GLU A 8 -2.57 -15.27 0.30
N LYS A 9 -3.84 -15.64 0.31
CA LYS A 9 -4.56 -15.95 1.55
C LYS A 9 -3.87 -17.03 2.40
N GLU A 10 -3.42 -18.09 1.75
CA GLU A 10 -2.79 -19.24 2.40
C GLU A 10 -1.46 -18.84 3.04
N ASP A 11 -0.64 -18.05 2.33
CA ASP A 11 0.66 -17.57 2.80
C ASP A 11 0.52 -16.62 3.99
N VAL A 12 -0.43 -15.67 3.89
CA VAL A 12 -0.73 -14.73 4.98
C VAL A 12 -1.22 -15.48 6.22
N GLN A 13 -2.09 -16.49 6.06
CA GLN A 13 -2.56 -17.29 7.18
C GLN A 13 -1.45 -18.14 7.82
N ALA A 14 -0.54 -18.69 7.02
CA ALA A 14 0.62 -19.43 7.52
C ALA A 14 1.53 -18.50 8.34
N THR A 15 1.88 -17.34 7.78
CA THR A 15 2.69 -16.31 8.46
C THR A 15 2.05 -15.85 9.78
N LEU A 16 0.74 -15.65 9.81
CA LEU A 16 0.04 -15.25 11.05
C LEU A 16 0.13 -16.32 12.13
N ARG A 17 0.05 -17.63 11.79
CA ARG A 17 0.22 -18.72 12.76
C ARG A 17 1.63 -18.74 13.32
N GLU A 18 2.65 -18.56 12.49
CA GLU A 18 4.05 -18.49 12.92
C GLU A 18 4.30 -17.29 13.85
N LEU A 19 3.79 -16.11 13.47
CA LEU A 19 3.91 -14.90 14.30
C LEU A 19 3.19 -15.06 15.65
N ALA A 20 2.01 -15.67 15.66
CA ALA A 20 1.27 -15.92 16.90
C ALA A 20 1.99 -16.88 17.86
N ALA A 21 2.83 -17.78 17.33
CA ALA A 21 3.63 -18.68 18.14
C ALA A 21 4.86 -18.00 18.79
N VAL A 22 5.34 -16.89 18.21
CA VAL A 22 6.57 -16.21 18.63
C VAL A 22 6.30 -14.93 19.43
N LEU A 23 5.21 -14.23 19.12
CA LEU A 23 4.90 -12.94 19.73
C LEU A 23 4.04 -13.11 20.99
N PRO A 24 4.36 -12.43 22.09
CA PRO A 24 3.50 -12.43 23.28
C PRO A 24 2.25 -11.58 23.03
N HIS A 25 1.07 -12.20 23.11
CA HIS A 25 -0.24 -11.54 22.98
C HIS A 25 -0.43 -10.67 21.71
N PRO A 26 -0.20 -11.22 20.50
CA PRO A 26 -0.38 -10.45 19.28
C PRO A 26 -1.87 -10.16 19.03
N THR A 27 -2.17 -8.93 18.60
CA THR A 27 -3.46 -8.61 17.99
C THR A 27 -3.27 -8.57 16.48
N ALA A 28 -4.04 -9.34 15.73
CA ALA A 28 -3.95 -9.38 14.28
C ALA A 28 -5.32 -9.09 13.66
N THR A 29 -5.33 -8.34 12.56
CA THR A 29 -6.49 -8.15 11.69
C THR A 29 -6.18 -8.70 10.31
N LEU A 30 -7.12 -9.40 9.72
CA LEU A 30 -7.03 -9.93 8.36
C LEU A 30 -8.12 -9.29 7.51
N GLN A 31 -7.74 -8.70 6.40
CA GLN A 31 -8.66 -8.05 5.47
C GLN A 31 -8.41 -8.54 4.05
N SER A 32 -9.49 -8.69 3.28
CA SER A 32 -9.37 -8.96 1.85
C SER A 32 -9.14 -7.65 1.12
N VAL A 33 -8.07 -7.61 0.33
CA VAL A 33 -7.74 -6.49 -0.53
C VAL A 33 -7.71 -6.95 -1.98
N GLN A 34 -8.00 -6.06 -2.91
CA GLN A 34 -7.78 -6.31 -4.32
C GLN A 34 -6.39 -5.81 -4.72
N ILE A 35 -5.61 -6.65 -5.36
CA ILE A 35 -4.37 -6.24 -5.99
C ILE A 35 -4.73 -5.64 -7.35
N CYS A 36 -4.51 -4.32 -7.49
CA CYS A 36 -4.84 -3.59 -8.71
C CYS A 36 -3.65 -3.55 -9.68
N LYS A 37 -2.44 -3.51 -9.14
CA LYS A 37 -1.20 -3.48 -9.92
C LYS A 37 -0.05 -4.10 -9.13
N ARG A 38 0.86 -4.79 -9.82
CA ARG A 38 2.12 -5.28 -9.28
C ARG A 38 3.22 -5.16 -10.33
N ASP A 39 4.30 -4.47 -9.99
CA ASP A 39 5.52 -4.34 -10.81
C ASP A 39 5.23 -3.98 -12.28
N GLY A 40 4.44 -2.92 -12.49
CA GLY A 40 4.04 -2.43 -13.80
C GLY A 40 2.85 -3.14 -14.44
N VAL A 41 2.46 -4.32 -13.93
CA VAL A 41 1.33 -5.08 -14.50
C VAL A 41 0.03 -4.73 -13.80
N ARG A 42 -0.96 -4.22 -14.55
CA ARG A 42 -2.33 -4.04 -14.04
C ARG A 42 -3.03 -5.39 -13.94
N LEU A 43 -3.59 -5.68 -12.76
CA LEU A 43 -4.24 -6.94 -12.42
C LEU A 43 -5.74 -6.77 -12.17
N GLY A 44 -6.20 -5.56 -11.87
CA GLY A 44 -7.61 -5.29 -11.61
C GLY A 44 -7.94 -3.81 -11.54
N ASP A 45 -9.24 -3.52 -11.53
CA ASP A 45 -9.80 -2.19 -11.35
C ASP A 45 -10.09 -1.97 -9.86
N PRO A 46 -9.66 -0.85 -9.25
CA PRO A 46 -9.89 -0.58 -7.84
C PRO A 46 -11.37 -0.54 -7.45
N SER A 47 -12.24 -0.20 -8.39
CA SER A 47 -13.69 -0.14 -8.18
C SER A 47 -14.43 -1.45 -8.44
N ALA A 48 -13.73 -2.51 -8.90
CA ALA A 48 -14.35 -3.79 -9.15
C ALA A 48 -14.94 -4.38 -7.85
N GLY A 49 -16.25 -4.52 -7.80
CA GLY A 49 -16.99 -4.97 -6.60
C GLY A 49 -17.38 -3.88 -5.62
N ALA A 50 -17.05 -2.63 -5.86
CA ALA A 50 -17.54 -1.48 -5.12
C ALA A 50 -18.97 -1.14 -5.56
N GLN A 51 -19.95 -1.96 -5.17
CA GLN A 51 -21.33 -1.46 -5.16
C GLN A 51 -21.41 -0.39 -4.06
N GLU A 52 -21.90 0.79 -4.41
CA GLU A 52 -22.18 1.86 -3.45
C GLU A 52 -23.17 1.36 -2.39
N ARG A 53 -22.64 0.86 -1.29
CA ARG A 53 -23.45 0.28 -0.22
C ARG A 53 -24.00 1.33 0.75
N SER A 54 -23.39 2.51 0.80
CA SER A 54 -23.87 3.68 1.58
C SER A 54 -22.97 4.89 1.38
N ASP A 55 -23.45 6.10 1.71
CA ASP A 55 -22.64 7.33 1.78
C ASP A 55 -21.43 7.23 2.73
N ARG A 56 -21.40 6.21 3.57
CA ARG A 56 -20.33 5.93 4.53
C ARG A 56 -19.26 4.99 3.98
N THR A 57 -19.43 4.46 2.79
CA THR A 57 -18.43 3.60 2.16
C THR A 57 -17.26 4.46 1.69
N ARG A 58 -16.05 4.05 2.03
CA ARG A 58 -14.80 4.65 1.55
C ARG A 58 -13.95 3.58 0.88
N MET A 59 -13.07 4.01 0.03
CA MET A 59 -12.07 3.16 -0.59
C MET A 59 -10.69 3.65 -0.19
N ARG A 60 -9.86 2.74 0.29
CA ARG A 60 -8.44 2.97 0.50
C ARG A 60 -7.65 2.41 -0.66
N LEU A 61 -6.82 3.23 -1.26
CA LEU A 61 -5.77 2.80 -2.16
C LEU A 61 -4.44 2.89 -1.43
N SER A 62 -3.65 1.83 -1.54
CA SER A 62 -2.35 1.74 -0.88
C SER A 62 -1.28 1.40 -1.91
N VAL A 63 -0.19 2.16 -1.91
CA VAL A 63 1.01 1.91 -2.73
C VAL A 63 2.13 1.46 -1.83
N PHE A 64 2.65 0.27 -2.06
CA PHE A 64 3.81 -0.29 -1.38
C PHE A 64 5.00 -0.24 -2.33
N ALA A 65 6.09 0.38 -1.90
CA ALA A 65 7.32 0.47 -2.68
C ALA A 65 8.53 0.69 -1.74
N ALA A 66 9.74 0.45 -2.22
CA ALA A 66 10.94 0.75 -1.46
C ALA A 66 11.26 2.26 -1.47
N GLU A 67 11.88 2.76 -0.40
CA GLU A 67 12.23 4.18 -0.22
C GLU A 67 13.17 4.71 -1.32
N ASN A 68 14.02 3.86 -1.85
CA ASN A 68 15.00 4.22 -2.88
C ASN A 68 14.42 4.31 -4.29
N VAL A 69 13.18 3.89 -4.50
CA VAL A 69 12.55 4.02 -5.82
C VAL A 69 12.40 5.49 -6.19
N ARG A 70 12.83 5.82 -7.40
CA ARG A 70 12.85 7.19 -7.92
C ARG A 70 11.73 7.40 -8.94
N HIS A 71 11.24 8.62 -8.97
CA HIS A 71 10.36 9.13 -10.03
C HIS A 71 10.87 10.50 -10.44
N GLU A 72 11.25 10.66 -11.70
CA GLU A 72 11.89 11.88 -12.22
C GLU A 72 13.10 12.30 -11.35
N ARG A 73 13.04 13.50 -10.76
CA ARG A 73 14.12 14.06 -9.92
C ARG A 73 13.92 13.84 -8.42
N GLY A 74 12.89 13.08 -8.02
CA GLY A 74 12.50 12.89 -6.62
C GLY A 74 12.38 11.44 -6.20
N THR A 75 11.83 11.24 -5.01
CA THR A 75 11.43 9.93 -4.51
C THR A 75 10.03 9.60 -5.02
N LEU A 76 9.75 8.32 -5.25
CA LEU A 76 8.43 7.85 -5.69
C LEU A 76 7.31 8.33 -4.76
N HIS A 77 7.46 8.09 -3.46
CA HIS A 77 6.44 8.47 -2.47
C HIS A 77 6.21 9.98 -2.40
N GLY A 78 7.27 10.79 -2.58
CA GLY A 78 7.14 12.26 -2.66
C GLY A 78 6.37 12.70 -3.91
N ALA A 79 6.61 12.05 -5.05
CA ALA A 79 5.88 12.29 -6.28
C ALA A 79 4.40 11.90 -6.16
N LEU A 80 4.11 10.74 -5.55
CA LEU A 80 2.74 10.28 -5.29
C LEU A 80 1.94 11.30 -4.47
N VAL A 81 2.48 11.76 -3.34
CA VAL A 81 1.79 12.75 -2.50
C VAL A 81 1.57 14.06 -3.24
N ARG A 82 2.57 14.54 -3.98
CA ARG A 82 2.46 15.78 -4.77
C ARG A 82 1.38 15.66 -5.85
N ARG A 83 1.42 14.58 -6.65
CA ARG A 83 0.47 14.37 -7.75
C ARG A 83 -0.97 14.16 -7.25
N LEU A 84 -1.16 13.46 -6.14
CA LEU A 84 -2.47 13.34 -5.49
C LEU A 84 -3.00 14.70 -5.03
N ARG A 85 -2.15 15.54 -4.40
CA ARG A 85 -2.52 16.90 -3.99
C ARG A 85 -2.87 17.80 -5.18
N GLU A 86 -2.05 17.79 -6.23
CA GLU A 86 -2.32 18.52 -7.48
C GLU A 86 -3.60 18.05 -8.14
N GLY A 87 -3.91 16.74 -8.05
CA GLY A 87 -5.17 16.16 -8.50
C GLY A 87 -6.37 16.54 -7.63
N GLY A 88 -6.19 17.19 -6.48
CA GLY A 88 -7.26 17.61 -5.58
C GLY A 88 -7.72 16.53 -4.59
N ALA A 89 -6.90 15.53 -4.29
CA ALA A 89 -7.20 14.59 -3.22
C ALA A 89 -7.28 15.32 -1.87
N ALA A 90 -8.28 14.98 -1.06
CA ALA A 90 -8.49 15.60 0.25
C ALA A 90 -7.34 15.33 1.24
N GLY A 91 -6.65 14.20 1.07
CA GLY A 91 -5.48 13.86 1.87
C GLY A 91 -4.75 12.63 1.31
N ALA A 92 -3.44 12.59 1.55
CA ALA A 92 -2.61 11.43 1.32
C ALA A 92 -1.59 11.33 2.45
N SER A 93 -1.27 10.12 2.88
CA SER A 93 -0.29 9.89 3.94
C SER A 93 0.76 8.91 3.46
N THR A 94 2.00 9.14 3.86
CA THR A 94 3.08 8.19 3.62
C THR A 94 3.62 7.70 4.95
N LEU A 95 3.68 6.38 5.11
CA LEU A 95 4.26 5.69 6.24
C LEU A 95 5.62 5.12 5.83
N ARG A 96 6.61 5.30 6.68
CA ARG A 96 7.95 4.72 6.50
C ARG A 96 8.11 3.54 7.45
N GLY A 97 8.36 2.36 6.91
CA GLY A 97 8.70 1.19 7.70
C GLY A 97 10.14 1.23 8.19
N GLN A 98 10.39 0.59 9.31
CA GLN A 98 11.76 0.40 9.84
C GLN A 98 12.43 -0.82 9.22
N TRP A 99 11.63 -1.84 8.89
CA TRP A 99 12.09 -3.13 8.40
C TRP A 99 11.03 -3.78 7.51
N GLY A 100 11.45 -4.48 6.48
CA GLY A 100 10.54 -5.22 5.60
C GLY A 100 11.25 -5.77 4.37
N TYR A 101 10.49 -6.44 3.51
CA TYR A 101 10.96 -6.95 2.22
C TYR A 101 9.86 -6.83 1.18
N ASP A 102 10.27 -6.86 -0.08
CA ASP A 102 9.42 -6.89 -1.26
C ASP A 102 9.94 -7.98 -2.19
N GLY A 103 9.06 -8.92 -2.56
CA GLY A 103 9.42 -10.07 -3.39
C GLY A 103 10.47 -10.99 -2.77
N PRO A 104 11.27 -11.69 -3.60
CA PRO A 104 12.25 -12.70 -3.16
C PRO A 104 13.56 -12.12 -2.61
N GLY A 105 13.67 -10.80 -2.54
CA GLY A 105 14.86 -10.12 -2.02
C GLY A 105 15.07 -10.32 -0.52
N PRO A 106 16.29 -10.11 -0.01
CA PRO A 106 16.54 -10.15 1.42
C PRO A 106 15.81 -9.01 2.14
N PRO A 107 15.37 -9.22 3.39
CA PRO A 107 14.79 -8.14 4.18
C PRO A 107 15.72 -6.93 4.26
N ALA A 108 15.14 -5.75 4.09
CA ALA A 108 15.84 -4.48 4.14
C ALA A 108 15.29 -3.59 5.25
N GLY A 109 16.13 -2.79 5.86
CA GLY A 109 15.78 -1.88 6.94
C GLY A 109 16.89 -0.89 7.23
N GLU A 110 16.77 -0.14 8.32
CA GLU A 110 17.84 0.74 8.77
C GLU A 110 19.04 -0.07 9.23
N ARG A 111 20.07 -0.11 8.42
CA ARG A 111 21.42 -0.53 8.85
C ARG A 111 22.25 0.71 9.08
N ILE A 112 22.80 0.85 10.29
CA ILE A 112 23.67 1.97 10.69
C ILE A 112 24.90 2.12 9.76
N ALA A 113 25.28 1.06 9.07
CA ALA A 113 26.45 1.02 8.18
C ALA A 113 26.14 0.99 6.67
N ALA A 114 24.88 1.01 6.25
CA ALA A 114 24.52 0.94 4.84
C ALA A 114 24.21 2.33 4.29
N LEU A 115 25.00 2.78 3.31
CA LEU A 115 24.79 4.01 2.54
C LEU A 115 23.50 4.01 1.68
N GLY A 116 22.71 2.93 1.71
CA GLY A 116 21.46 2.79 0.97
C GLY A 116 20.27 2.63 1.92
N ARG A 117 19.35 3.58 1.86
CA ARG A 117 18.05 3.49 2.54
C ARG A 117 17.11 2.66 1.69
N HIS A 118 16.71 1.48 2.18
CA HIS A 118 15.79 0.57 1.51
C HIS A 118 14.56 0.27 2.38
N ALA A 119 14.14 1.24 3.20
CA ALA A 119 12.97 1.04 4.05
C ALA A 119 11.71 0.86 3.18
N PRO A 120 10.77 -0.02 3.59
CA PRO A 120 9.48 -0.12 2.93
C PRO A 120 8.67 1.16 3.17
N MET A 121 8.02 1.65 2.12
CA MET A 121 7.16 2.82 2.15
C MET A 121 5.74 2.42 1.78
N ILE A 122 4.76 3.00 2.47
CA ILE A 122 3.34 2.82 2.14
C ILE A 122 2.73 4.20 1.96
N THR A 123 2.23 4.51 0.76
CA THR A 123 1.46 5.74 0.50
C THR A 123 -0.02 5.39 0.43
N LEU A 124 -0.83 6.10 1.21
CA LEU A 124 -2.26 5.86 1.36
C LEU A 124 -3.06 7.06 0.85
N VAL A 125 -4.16 6.79 0.15
CA VAL A 125 -5.23 7.76 -0.13
C VAL A 125 -6.58 7.09 0.17
N ILE A 126 -7.45 7.82 0.85
CA ILE A 126 -8.81 7.36 1.20
C ILE A 126 -9.80 8.37 0.66
N ASP A 127 -10.76 7.88 -0.12
CA ASP A 127 -11.81 8.70 -0.71
C ASP A 127 -13.08 7.87 -0.95
N THR A 128 -14.04 8.46 -1.63
CA THR A 128 -15.24 7.73 -2.07
C THR A 128 -14.88 6.70 -3.16
N PRO A 129 -15.65 5.60 -3.31
CA PRO A 129 -15.45 4.65 -4.39
C PRO A 129 -15.49 5.30 -5.78
N ALA A 130 -16.32 6.33 -5.98
CA ALA A 130 -16.43 7.07 -7.23
C ALA A 130 -15.14 7.80 -7.63
N GLN A 131 -14.30 8.18 -6.67
CA GLN A 131 -13.01 8.83 -6.92
C GLN A 131 -11.85 7.82 -7.09
N ALA A 132 -12.07 6.56 -6.74
CA ALA A 132 -11.01 5.54 -6.71
C ALA A 132 -10.32 5.36 -8.06
N ALA A 133 -11.07 5.30 -9.16
CA ALA A 133 -10.51 5.16 -10.50
C ALA A 133 -9.61 6.33 -10.88
N ARG A 134 -9.98 7.56 -10.47
CA ARG A 134 -9.18 8.77 -10.70
C ARG A 134 -7.86 8.73 -9.94
N TRP A 135 -7.91 8.37 -8.66
CA TRP A 135 -6.71 8.25 -7.85
C TRP A 135 -5.83 7.11 -8.33
N PHE A 136 -6.42 5.98 -8.69
CA PHE A 136 -5.68 4.85 -9.26
C PHE A 136 -4.93 5.24 -10.54
N ALA A 137 -5.54 6.03 -11.44
CA ALA A 137 -4.86 6.48 -12.64
C ALA A 137 -3.59 7.29 -12.33
N ILE A 138 -3.64 8.17 -11.31
CA ILE A 138 -2.47 8.93 -10.85
C ILE A 138 -1.42 7.99 -10.24
N LEU A 139 -1.85 7.08 -9.37
CA LEU A 139 -0.94 6.13 -8.72
C LEU A 139 -0.25 5.24 -9.73
N ASP A 140 -0.98 4.74 -10.72
CA ASP A 140 -0.48 3.88 -11.78
C ASP A 140 0.55 4.59 -12.68
N GLU A 141 0.25 5.82 -13.08
CA GLU A 141 1.17 6.66 -13.87
C GLU A 141 2.48 6.89 -13.12
N VAL A 142 2.39 7.30 -11.86
CA VAL A 142 3.56 7.68 -11.06
C VAL A 142 4.39 6.45 -10.64
N THR A 143 3.77 5.32 -10.34
CA THR A 143 4.51 4.10 -9.98
C THR A 143 5.22 3.47 -11.16
N GLY A 144 4.73 3.64 -12.40
CA GLY A 144 5.34 3.05 -13.59
C GLY A 144 5.49 1.54 -13.44
N GLU A 145 6.72 1.06 -13.48
CA GLU A 145 7.05 -0.38 -13.36
C GLU A 145 7.32 -0.85 -11.92
N HIS A 146 7.04 0.00 -10.91
CA HIS A 146 7.43 -0.28 -9.54
C HIS A 146 6.24 -0.49 -8.61
N GLY A 147 6.45 -1.36 -7.62
CA GLY A 147 5.62 -1.48 -6.44
C GLY A 147 4.31 -2.22 -6.64
N LEU A 148 3.56 -2.25 -5.56
CA LEU A 148 2.27 -2.91 -5.44
C LEU A 148 1.20 -1.87 -5.14
N ILE A 149 0.09 -1.88 -5.89
CA ILE A 149 -1.10 -1.06 -5.60
C ILE A 149 -2.24 -1.98 -5.21
N THR A 150 -2.82 -1.72 -4.05
CA THR A 150 -4.01 -2.43 -3.55
C THR A 150 -5.16 -1.48 -3.34
N SER A 151 -6.39 -2.01 -3.43
CA SER A 151 -7.62 -1.33 -3.02
C SER A 151 -8.41 -2.16 -2.02
N GLU A 152 -9.09 -1.48 -1.12
CA GLU A 152 -10.03 -2.09 -0.19
C GLU A 152 -11.18 -1.16 0.14
N LEU A 153 -12.34 -1.74 0.45
CA LEU A 153 -13.50 -1.02 0.93
C LEU A 153 -13.44 -0.87 2.46
N LEU A 154 -13.70 0.35 2.91
CA LEU A 154 -13.78 0.71 4.31
C LEU A 154 -15.20 1.18 4.64
N SER A 155 -15.69 0.82 5.82
CA SER A 155 -16.89 1.41 6.38
C SER A 155 -16.50 2.53 7.33
N ALA A 156 -16.95 3.77 7.06
CA ALA A 156 -16.74 4.85 8.00
C ALA A 156 -17.66 4.64 9.22
N VAL A 157 -17.06 4.70 10.41
CA VAL A 157 -17.81 4.71 11.67
C VAL A 157 -18.29 6.14 11.94
N PRO A 158 -19.53 6.34 12.40
CA PRO A 158 -20.06 7.67 12.72
C PRO A 158 -19.29 8.33 13.85
#